data_b7ac0c302d401cd1a63235af1215b708
#
_entry.id   b7ac0c302d401cd1a63235af1215b708
#
_cell.length_a   1.000
_cell.length_b   1.000
_cell.length_c   1.000
_cell.angle_alpha   90.00
_cell.angle_beta   90.00
_cell.angle_gamma   90.00
#
_symmetry.space_group_name_H-M   'P 1'
#
loop_
_entity.id
_entity.type
_entity.pdbx_description
1 polymer ?
#
loop_
_entity_poly.entity_id
_entity_poly.type
_entity_poly.pdbx_seq_one_letter_code
_entity_poly.pdbx_strand_id
1 'polypeptide(L)'
;MSDKWDIRFLELAKHIAGWSKDPSTKVGCIVVGEDREIRSTGFNGFPRGISDDNDRLTDREKKYPLICHAEENAIMHAARIGVSLKGSTAYVTWPPCSRCARSLIQAGIKEVVYSTAEEVPERWLEDFNISTSMLKEANVLVRPI
;
A
#
# COMPACT_ATOMS: atom_id res chain seq x y z
N MET A 1 -16.17 -2.73 -10.66
CA MET A 1 -17.38 -2.25 -9.96
C MET A 1 -17.12 -2.21 -8.47
N SER A 2 -17.34 -1.06 -7.84
CA SER A 2 -17.20 -0.93 -6.40
C SER A 2 -18.48 -1.40 -5.70
N ASP A 3 -18.31 -2.06 -4.59
CA ASP A 3 -19.40 -2.46 -3.73
C ASP A 3 -19.20 -1.90 -2.31
N LYS A 4 -20.14 -2.21 -1.42
CA LYS A 4 -20.06 -1.72 -0.05
C LYS A 4 -18.81 -2.20 0.70
N TRP A 5 -18.26 -3.37 0.33
CA TRP A 5 -17.07 -3.91 0.96
C TRP A 5 -15.81 -3.21 0.47
N ASP A 6 -15.74 -2.88 -0.82
CA ASP A 6 -14.64 -2.08 -1.35
C ASP A 6 -14.56 -0.74 -0.62
N ILE A 7 -15.72 -0.08 -0.46
CA ILE A 7 -15.81 1.21 0.24
C ILE A 7 -15.36 1.06 1.70
N ARG A 8 -15.85 0.04 2.39
CA ARG A 8 -15.49 -0.22 3.80
C ARG A 8 -13.99 -0.46 3.98
N PHE A 9 -13.39 -1.26 3.13
CA PHE A 9 -11.95 -1.56 3.24
C PHE A 9 -11.10 -0.35 2.85
N LEU A 10 -11.52 0.46 1.88
CA LEU A 10 -10.83 1.71 1.56
C LEU A 10 -10.97 2.73 2.70
N GLU A 11 -12.12 2.82 3.34
CA GLU A 11 -12.30 3.66 4.53
C GLU A 11 -11.39 3.21 5.68
N LEU A 12 -11.26 1.90 5.89
CA LEU A 12 -10.35 1.36 6.88
C LEU A 12 -8.89 1.66 6.53
N ALA A 13 -8.52 1.51 5.25
CA ALA A 13 -7.18 1.85 4.78
C ALA A 13 -6.89 3.34 5.03
N LYS A 14 -7.85 4.21 4.79
CA LYS A 14 -7.73 5.63 5.06
C LYS A 14 -7.57 5.93 6.55
N HIS A 15 -8.29 5.22 7.40
CA HIS A 15 -8.15 5.35 8.86
C HIS A 15 -6.72 4.97 9.29
N ILE A 16 -6.22 3.85 8.80
CA ILE A 16 -4.85 3.38 9.09
C ILE A 16 -3.81 4.36 8.55
N ALA A 17 -4.03 4.94 7.37
CA ALA A 17 -3.15 5.96 6.81
C ALA A 17 -2.94 7.13 7.78
N GLY A 18 -3.98 7.49 8.52
CA GLY A 18 -3.92 8.56 9.53
C GLY A 18 -2.93 8.30 10.66
N TRP A 19 -2.51 7.06 10.84
CA TRP A 19 -1.51 6.71 11.86
C TRP A 19 -0.08 6.98 11.42
N SER A 20 0.14 7.25 10.13
CA SER A 20 1.46 7.60 9.61
C SER A 20 1.92 8.93 10.18
N LYS A 21 3.20 9.01 10.53
CA LYS A 21 3.86 10.24 10.99
C LYS A 21 4.43 11.07 9.83
N ASP A 22 4.36 10.54 8.61
CA ASP A 22 4.90 11.23 7.43
C ASP A 22 4.15 12.55 7.21
N PRO A 23 4.86 13.70 7.23
CA PRO A 23 4.20 14.99 7.05
C PRO A 23 3.81 15.30 5.61
N SER A 24 4.38 14.58 4.64
CA SER A 24 4.13 14.83 3.22
C SER A 24 2.94 14.03 2.69
N THR A 25 2.97 12.71 2.87
CA THR A 25 1.96 11.80 2.32
C THR A 25 1.71 10.67 3.30
N LYS A 26 0.44 10.41 3.58
CA LYS A 26 0.02 9.32 4.46
C LYS A 26 -0.74 8.30 3.64
N VAL A 27 -0.24 7.07 3.62
CA VAL A 27 -0.81 5.97 2.85
C VAL A 27 -1.15 4.82 3.77
N GLY A 28 -2.29 4.18 3.52
CA GLY A 28 -2.71 2.99 4.24
C GLY A 28 -3.00 1.84 3.28
N CYS A 29 -2.77 0.62 3.75
CA CYS A 29 -3.01 -0.59 2.99
C CYS A 29 -3.68 -1.63 3.88
N ILE A 30 -4.77 -2.23 3.39
CA ILE A 30 -5.47 -3.34 4.03
C ILE A 30 -5.44 -4.52 3.07
N VAL A 31 -4.97 -5.67 3.54
CA VAL A 31 -4.98 -6.90 2.73
C VAL A 31 -6.07 -7.83 3.23
N VAL A 32 -6.93 -8.24 2.32
CA VAL A 32 -8.16 -8.98 2.61
C VAL A 32 -8.17 -10.30 1.84
N GLY A 33 -8.43 -11.39 2.54
CA GLY A 33 -8.53 -12.72 1.93
C GLY A 33 -9.84 -12.94 1.18
N GLU A 34 -9.98 -14.12 0.59
CA GLU A 34 -11.12 -14.46 -0.28
C GLU A 34 -12.47 -14.43 0.44
N ASP A 35 -12.47 -14.67 1.74
CA ASP A 35 -13.68 -14.67 2.56
C ASP A 35 -13.90 -13.33 3.27
N ARG A 36 -13.25 -12.26 2.77
CA ARG A 36 -13.31 -10.90 3.34
C ARG A 36 -12.70 -10.79 4.73
N GLU A 37 -11.87 -11.73 5.12
CA GLU A 37 -11.11 -11.62 6.36
C GLU A 37 -9.92 -10.70 6.16
N ILE A 38 -9.68 -9.80 7.11
CA ILE A 38 -8.50 -8.94 7.08
C ILE A 38 -7.30 -9.79 7.48
N ARG A 39 -6.30 -9.84 6.61
CA ARG A 39 -5.09 -10.63 6.82
C ARG A 39 -3.92 -9.78 7.29
N SER A 40 -3.83 -8.54 6.84
CA SER A 40 -2.75 -7.63 7.23
C SER A 40 -3.15 -6.20 7.01
N THR A 41 -2.45 -5.32 7.71
CA THR A 41 -2.58 -3.87 7.55
C THR A 41 -1.18 -3.25 7.51
N GLY A 42 -1.07 -2.09 6.89
CA GLY A 42 0.17 -1.31 6.89
C GLY A 42 -0.09 0.16 6.62
N PHE A 43 0.77 0.99 7.15
CA PHE A 43 0.85 2.40 6.81
C PHE A 43 2.31 2.77 6.63
N ASN A 44 2.59 3.85 5.88
CA ASN A 44 3.97 4.22 5.61
C ASN A 44 4.66 4.76 6.86
N GLY A 45 5.91 4.36 7.04
CA GLY A 45 6.70 4.75 8.21
C GLY A 45 8.07 4.10 8.20
N PHE A 46 8.91 4.51 9.13
CA PHE A 46 10.24 3.92 9.29
C PHE A 46 10.13 2.55 9.96
N PRO A 47 11.12 1.66 9.73
CA PRO A 47 11.13 0.37 10.40
C PRO A 47 11.13 0.50 11.91
N ARG A 48 10.58 -0.51 12.61
CA ARG A 48 10.61 -0.57 14.05
C ARG A 48 12.06 -0.48 14.58
N GLY A 49 12.27 0.31 15.61
CA GLY A 49 13.58 0.50 16.20
C GLY A 49 14.43 1.59 15.53
N ILE A 50 13.96 2.15 14.44
CA ILE A 50 14.62 3.27 13.75
C ILE A 50 13.94 4.56 14.19
N SER A 51 14.74 5.54 14.63
CA SER A 51 14.20 6.83 15.05
C SER A 51 13.53 7.55 13.91
N ASP A 52 12.28 7.95 14.10
CA ASP A 52 11.46 8.67 13.13
C ASP A 52 11.29 10.15 13.55
N ASP A 53 12.38 10.77 13.99
CA ASP A 53 12.36 12.18 14.35
C ASP A 53 12.01 13.08 13.17
N ASN A 54 11.60 14.31 13.48
CA ASN A 54 11.12 15.24 12.47
C ASN A 54 12.18 15.59 11.41
N ASP A 55 13.47 15.63 11.78
CA ASP A 55 14.56 15.89 10.86
C ASP A 55 14.63 14.82 9.77
N ARG A 56 14.55 13.56 10.14
CA ARG A 56 14.56 12.45 9.18
C ARG A 56 13.29 12.40 8.32
N LEU A 57 12.13 12.71 8.90
CA LEU A 57 10.85 12.68 8.19
C LEU A 57 10.69 13.82 7.18
N THR A 58 11.32 14.96 7.42
CA THR A 58 11.20 16.15 6.57
C THR A 58 12.31 16.30 5.53
N ASP A 59 13.46 15.66 5.75
CA ASP A 59 14.57 15.67 4.80
C ASP A 59 14.48 14.49 3.85
N ARG A 60 14.21 14.76 2.59
CA ARG A 60 14.00 13.77 1.55
C ARG A 60 15.16 12.76 1.42
N GLU A 61 16.38 13.24 1.48
CA GLU A 61 17.58 12.41 1.35
C GLU A 61 17.73 11.44 2.51
N LYS A 62 17.31 11.84 3.70
CA LYS A 62 17.34 10.99 4.90
C LYS A 62 16.14 10.04 4.94
N LYS A 63 14.97 10.53 4.51
CA LYS A 63 13.71 9.78 4.57
C LYS A 63 13.68 8.60 3.59
N TYR A 64 14.02 8.82 2.33
CA TYR A 64 13.85 7.82 1.29
C TYR A 64 14.53 6.48 1.56
N PRO A 65 15.76 6.42 2.07
CA PRO A 65 16.37 5.14 2.41
C PRO A 65 15.71 4.42 3.59
N LEU A 66 14.98 5.14 4.42
CA LEU A 66 14.43 4.61 5.67
C LEU A 66 12.93 4.31 5.60
N ILE A 67 12.19 4.96 4.72
CA ILE A 67 10.74 4.85 4.70
C ILE A 67 10.28 3.54 4.06
N CYS A 68 9.43 2.81 4.79
CA CYS A 68 8.70 1.68 4.24
C CYS A 68 7.34 2.17 3.76
N HIS A 69 6.91 1.74 2.58
CA HIS A 69 5.59 2.06 2.07
C HIS A 69 4.51 1.23 2.78
N ALA A 70 3.27 1.68 2.72
CA ALA A 70 2.15 1.01 3.37
C ALA A 70 1.99 -0.45 2.91
N GLU A 71 2.10 -0.69 1.60
CA GLU A 71 1.99 -2.01 1.01
C GLU A 71 3.13 -2.93 1.49
N GLU A 72 4.34 -2.40 1.51
CA GLU A 72 5.51 -3.11 2.01
C GLU A 72 5.31 -3.51 3.47
N ASN A 73 4.84 -2.59 4.31
CA ASN A 73 4.57 -2.87 5.70
C ASN A 73 3.48 -3.91 5.89
N ALA A 74 2.43 -3.88 5.08
CA ALA A 74 1.38 -4.90 5.14
C ALA A 74 1.94 -6.29 4.81
N ILE A 75 2.80 -6.40 3.79
CA ILE A 75 3.46 -7.65 3.41
C ILE A 75 4.39 -8.13 4.53
N MET A 76 5.20 -7.24 5.08
CA MET A 76 6.14 -7.58 6.15
C MET A 76 5.45 -7.96 7.46
N HIS A 77 4.32 -7.33 7.80
CA HIS A 77 3.51 -7.71 8.95
C HIS A 77 2.99 -9.15 8.80
N ALA A 78 2.49 -9.49 7.62
CA ALA A 78 2.03 -10.85 7.33
C ALA A 78 3.19 -11.85 7.43
N ALA A 79 4.36 -11.51 6.88
CA ALA A 79 5.54 -12.36 6.98
C ALA A 79 5.98 -12.55 8.44
N ARG A 80 5.91 -11.49 9.24
CA ARG A 80 6.33 -11.52 10.64
C ARG A 80 5.47 -12.45 11.51
N ILE A 81 4.17 -12.49 11.25
CA ILE A 81 3.24 -13.33 12.02
C ILE A 81 2.92 -14.66 11.33
N GLY A 82 3.41 -14.88 10.13
CA GLY A 82 3.23 -16.14 9.41
C GLY A 82 1.88 -16.30 8.73
N VAL A 83 1.33 -15.24 8.17
CA VAL A 83 0.05 -15.27 7.43
C VAL A 83 0.32 -15.15 5.93
N SER A 84 -0.22 -16.09 5.15
CA SER A 84 -0.13 -16.04 3.69
C SER A 84 -1.05 -14.96 3.14
N LEU A 85 -0.55 -14.17 2.18
CA LEU A 85 -1.35 -13.19 1.43
C LEU A 85 -1.76 -13.70 0.06
N LYS A 86 -1.42 -14.95 -0.27
CA LYS A 86 -1.74 -15.53 -1.58
C LYS A 86 -3.24 -15.49 -1.85
N GLY A 87 -3.61 -15.01 -3.03
CA GLY A 87 -5.01 -14.93 -3.44
C GLY A 87 -5.80 -13.80 -2.81
N SER A 88 -5.14 -12.89 -2.10
CA SER A 88 -5.79 -11.78 -1.40
C SER A 88 -5.95 -10.54 -2.27
N THR A 89 -6.78 -9.61 -1.82
CA THR A 89 -6.98 -8.28 -2.40
C THR A 89 -6.29 -7.24 -1.51
N ALA A 90 -5.51 -6.36 -2.12
CA ALA A 90 -4.90 -5.23 -1.42
C ALA A 90 -5.72 -3.96 -1.68
N TYR A 91 -6.19 -3.33 -0.61
CA TYR A 91 -6.88 -2.04 -0.66
C TYR A 91 -5.91 -0.96 -0.21
N VAL A 92 -5.63 -0.01 -1.09
CA VAL A 92 -4.62 1.02 -0.85
C VAL A 92 -5.22 2.40 -1.08
N THR A 93 -4.84 3.37 -0.25
CA THR A 93 -5.36 4.75 -0.38
C THR A 93 -4.73 5.51 -1.55
N TRP A 94 -3.64 4.98 -2.13
CA TRP A 94 -2.93 5.52 -3.28
C TRP A 94 -2.62 4.41 -4.28
N PRO A 95 -2.42 4.74 -5.57
CA PRO A 95 -1.91 3.75 -6.51
C PRO A 95 -0.55 3.21 -6.02
N PRO A 96 -0.31 1.91 -6.08
CA PRO A 96 1.00 1.38 -5.68
C PRO A 96 2.08 1.81 -6.67
N CYS A 97 3.26 2.16 -6.14
CA CYS A 97 4.42 2.44 -6.99
C CYS A 97 4.98 1.13 -7.57
N SER A 98 5.88 1.24 -8.54
CA SER A 98 6.47 0.07 -9.20
C SER A 98 7.17 -0.89 -8.22
N ARG A 99 7.82 -0.33 -7.21
CA ARG A 99 8.48 -1.11 -6.16
C ARG A 99 7.48 -1.94 -5.35
N CYS A 100 6.36 -1.31 -4.96
CA CYS A 100 5.29 -2.01 -4.24
C CYS A 100 4.56 -3.00 -5.13
N ALA A 101 4.36 -2.68 -6.41
CA ALA A 101 3.76 -3.60 -7.37
C ALA A 101 4.55 -4.90 -7.46
N ARG A 102 5.88 -4.84 -7.54
CA ARG A 102 6.73 -6.03 -7.53
C ARG A 102 6.47 -6.89 -6.29
N SER A 103 6.45 -6.25 -5.14
CA SER A 103 6.27 -6.95 -3.87
C SER A 103 4.87 -7.57 -3.74
N LEU A 104 3.84 -6.87 -4.18
CA LEU A 104 2.47 -7.37 -4.19
C LEU A 104 2.32 -8.60 -5.09
N ILE A 105 2.93 -8.56 -6.29
CA ILE A 105 2.93 -9.70 -7.21
C ILE A 105 3.60 -10.91 -6.56
N GLN A 106 4.79 -10.72 -5.99
CA GLN A 106 5.55 -11.81 -5.38
C GLN A 106 4.88 -12.36 -4.12
N ALA A 107 4.09 -11.54 -3.42
CA ALA A 107 3.30 -11.99 -2.27
C ALA A 107 2.06 -12.81 -2.67
N GLY A 108 1.71 -12.83 -3.96
CA GLY A 108 0.57 -13.59 -4.45
C GLY A 108 -0.74 -12.83 -4.43
N ILE A 109 -0.72 -11.52 -4.35
CA ILE A 109 -1.93 -10.68 -4.41
C ILE A 109 -2.59 -10.86 -5.77
N LYS A 110 -3.89 -11.12 -5.78
CA LYS A 110 -4.66 -11.32 -7.02
C LYS A 110 -5.33 -10.04 -7.52
N GLU A 111 -5.56 -9.08 -6.63
CA GLU A 111 -6.28 -7.86 -6.97
C GLU A 111 -5.76 -6.69 -6.15
N VAL A 112 -5.67 -5.53 -6.78
CA VAL A 112 -5.34 -4.26 -6.13
C VAL A 112 -6.48 -3.29 -6.38
N VAL A 113 -7.06 -2.76 -5.31
CA VAL A 113 -8.08 -1.72 -5.34
C VAL A 113 -7.47 -0.48 -4.70
N TYR A 114 -7.42 0.62 -5.45
CA TYR A 114 -6.89 1.86 -4.88
C TYR A 114 -7.86 3.01 -5.01
N SER A 115 -7.75 3.95 -4.07
CA SER A 115 -8.61 5.13 -4.05
C SER A 115 -8.13 6.19 -5.05
N THR A 116 -9.09 6.80 -5.74
CA THR A 116 -8.85 7.96 -6.61
C THR A 116 -9.27 9.27 -5.95
N ALA A 117 -9.58 9.24 -4.65
CA ALA A 117 -10.07 10.41 -3.92
C ALA A 117 -9.04 11.55 -3.83
N GLU A 118 -7.76 11.22 -3.86
CA GLU A 118 -6.69 12.21 -3.81
C GLU A 118 -5.96 12.30 -5.15
N GLU A 119 -5.61 13.53 -5.53
CA GLU A 119 -4.85 13.77 -6.74
C GLU A 119 -3.40 13.36 -6.56
N VAL A 120 -2.88 12.63 -7.54
CA VAL A 120 -1.50 12.15 -7.53
C VAL A 120 -0.58 13.19 -8.16
N PRO A 121 0.55 13.55 -7.50
CA PRO A 121 1.50 14.46 -8.10
C PRO A 121 2.03 13.95 -9.44
N GLU A 122 2.19 14.87 -10.41
CA GLU A 122 2.61 14.54 -11.77
C GLU A 122 3.92 13.74 -11.81
N ARG A 123 4.85 14.04 -10.90
CA ARG A 123 6.14 13.34 -10.84
C ARG A 123 6.04 11.82 -10.60
N TRP A 124 4.88 11.33 -10.12
CA TRP A 124 4.65 9.92 -9.85
C TRP A 124 3.92 9.19 -10.99
N LEU A 125 3.35 9.92 -11.95
CA LEU A 125 2.48 9.33 -12.98
C LEU A 125 3.18 8.28 -13.83
N GLU A 126 4.42 8.55 -14.26
CA GLU A 126 5.19 7.59 -15.05
C GLU A 126 5.42 6.29 -14.30
N ASP A 127 5.83 6.38 -13.04
CA ASP A 127 6.05 5.20 -12.20
C ASP A 127 4.76 4.42 -11.96
N PHE A 128 3.65 5.11 -11.73
CA PHE A 128 2.35 4.46 -11.55
C PHE A 128 1.88 3.78 -12.83
N ASN A 129 2.18 4.31 -14.01
CA ASN A 129 1.88 3.65 -15.28
C ASN A 129 2.69 2.37 -15.43
N ILE A 130 3.95 2.38 -15.06
CA ILE A 130 4.81 1.19 -15.04
C ILE A 130 4.24 0.15 -14.07
N SER A 131 3.88 0.58 -12.88
CA SER A 131 3.26 -0.26 -11.86
C SER A 131 2.00 -0.97 -12.36
N THR A 132 1.08 -0.19 -12.93
CA THR A 132 -0.18 -0.72 -13.47
C THR A 132 0.05 -1.70 -14.60
N SER A 133 0.98 -1.39 -15.51
CA SER A 133 1.36 -2.26 -16.61
C SER A 133 1.92 -3.59 -16.09
N MET A 134 2.80 -3.53 -15.10
CA MET A 134 3.40 -4.71 -14.48
C MET A 134 2.35 -5.61 -13.81
N LEU A 135 1.44 -5.00 -13.05
CA LEU A 135 0.36 -5.73 -12.39
C LEU A 135 -0.53 -6.45 -13.40
N LYS A 136 -0.89 -5.77 -14.49
CA LYS A 136 -1.70 -6.36 -15.57
C LYS A 136 -0.98 -7.52 -16.24
N GLU A 137 0.29 -7.36 -16.55
CA GLU A 137 1.10 -8.43 -17.16
C GLU A 137 1.15 -9.67 -16.27
N ALA A 138 1.18 -9.49 -14.95
CA ALA A 138 1.17 -10.57 -13.97
C ALA A 138 -0.25 -11.10 -13.68
N ASN A 139 -1.27 -10.68 -14.43
CA ASN A 139 -2.68 -11.05 -14.25
C ASN A 139 -3.24 -10.64 -12.88
N VAL A 140 -2.74 -9.56 -12.31
CA VAL A 140 -3.32 -8.96 -11.11
C VAL A 140 -4.39 -7.96 -11.57
N LEU A 141 -5.60 -8.15 -11.10
CA LEU A 141 -6.69 -7.23 -11.41
C LEU A 141 -6.46 -5.89 -10.69
N VAL A 142 -6.57 -4.79 -11.42
CA VAL A 142 -6.40 -3.44 -10.87
C VAL A 142 -7.71 -2.67 -11.02
N ARG A 143 -8.25 -2.20 -9.92
CA ARG A 143 -9.51 -1.45 -9.91
C ARG A 143 -9.35 -0.11 -9.18
N PRO A 144 -9.29 1.03 -9.92
CA PRO A 144 -9.37 2.35 -9.30
C PRO A 144 -10.82 2.65 -8.89
N ILE A 145 -10.99 3.22 -7.72
CA ILE A 145 -12.31 3.59 -7.17
C ILE A 145 -12.33 5.02 -6.64
#